data_0af5615b04f72b47de2d3957d89f878c
#
_entry.id   0af5615b04f72b47de2d3957d89f878c
#
_cell.length_a   1.000
_cell.length_b   1.000
_cell.length_c   1.000
_cell.angle_alpha   90.00
_cell.angle_beta   90.00
_cell.angle_gamma   90.00
#
_symmetry.space_group_name_H-M   'P 1'
#
loop_
_entity.id
_entity.type
_entity.pdbx_description
1 polymer ?
#
loop_
_entity_poly.entity_id
_entity_poly.type
_entity_poly.pdbx_seq_one_letter_code
_entity_poly.pdbx_strand_id
1 'polypeptide(L)'
;NANAFHRVKEGEQKWETRLFDEKRKKIKVGDTITFAKLPNKVEICTAKVAKILTAKNFSELFTKFDPTEATWPRDYSAEDCAKGMEKYYSLEKQEKFGVVAFAIVPQT
;
A
#
# COMPACT_ATOMS: atom_id res chain seq x y z
N ASN A 1 -11.78 -0.08 -1.93
CA ASN A 1 -12.88 -0.13 -2.89
C ASN A 1 -12.82 -1.41 -3.73
N ALA A 2 -13.80 -1.64 -4.59
CA ALA A 2 -13.89 -2.85 -5.40
C ALA A 2 -12.68 -3.06 -6.31
N ASN A 3 -12.14 -1.97 -6.88
CA ASN A 3 -10.97 -2.07 -7.76
C ASN A 3 -9.72 -2.49 -6.99
N ALA A 4 -9.51 -1.96 -5.81
CA ALA A 4 -8.38 -2.36 -4.97
C ALA A 4 -8.48 -3.83 -4.58
N PHE A 5 -9.69 -4.28 -4.21
CA PHE A 5 -9.95 -5.68 -3.89
C PHE A 5 -9.55 -6.59 -5.05
N HIS A 6 -10.00 -6.28 -6.27
CA HIS A 6 -9.70 -7.09 -7.45
C HIS A 6 -8.21 -7.11 -7.78
N ARG A 7 -7.53 -5.97 -7.69
CA ARG A 7 -6.10 -5.90 -7.95
C ARG A 7 -5.29 -6.75 -6.99
N VAL A 8 -5.66 -6.74 -5.72
CA VAL A 8 -4.99 -7.58 -4.72
C VAL A 8 -5.28 -9.06 -4.98
N LYS A 9 -6.55 -9.40 -5.19
CA LYS A 9 -6.98 -10.79 -5.43
C LYS A 9 -6.28 -11.41 -6.63
N GLU A 10 -6.14 -10.65 -7.73
CA GLU A 10 -5.51 -11.12 -8.95
C GLU A 10 -3.97 -11.02 -8.92
N GLY A 11 -3.41 -10.51 -7.85
CA GLY A 11 -1.96 -10.38 -7.71
C GLY A 11 -1.36 -9.22 -8.50
N GLU A 12 -2.17 -8.30 -9.00
CA GLU A 12 -1.69 -7.14 -9.75
C GLU A 12 -1.07 -6.09 -8.84
N GLN A 13 -1.63 -5.94 -7.64
CA GLN A 13 -1.08 -5.04 -6.64
C GLN A 13 -0.17 -5.83 -5.70
N LYS A 14 1.12 -5.60 -5.81
CA LYS A 14 2.13 -6.30 -5.01
C LYS A 14 2.56 -5.53 -3.77
N TRP A 15 2.26 -4.22 -3.72
CA TRP A 15 2.59 -3.37 -2.59
C TRP A 15 1.38 -2.58 -2.16
N GLU A 16 1.15 -2.54 -0.84
CA GLU A 16 0.12 -1.72 -0.22
C GLU A 16 0.80 -0.60 0.54
N THR A 17 0.46 0.66 0.24
CA THR A 17 1.12 1.82 0.86
C THR A 17 0.16 2.59 1.75
N ARG A 18 0.64 2.98 2.94
CA ARG A 18 -0.15 3.67 3.97
C ARG A 18 0.74 4.61 4.79
N LEU A 19 0.12 5.43 5.64
CA LEU A 19 0.85 6.10 6.70
C LEU A 19 1.32 5.03 7.71
N PHE A 20 2.49 5.25 8.28
CA PHE A 20 3.04 4.35 9.30
C PHE A 20 2.55 4.78 10.69
N ASP A 21 1.22 4.79 10.85
CA ASP A 21 0.56 5.17 12.10
C ASP A 21 0.55 4.02 13.11
N GLU A 22 -0.03 4.25 14.29
CA GLU A 22 -0.03 3.25 15.37
C GLU A 22 -0.63 1.91 14.95
N LYS A 23 -1.68 1.95 14.13
CA LYS A 23 -2.33 0.73 13.63
C LYS A 23 -1.38 -0.07 12.74
N ARG A 24 -0.69 0.61 11.82
CA ARG A 24 0.20 -0.03 10.85
C ARG A 24 1.52 -0.47 11.47
N LYS A 25 1.97 0.20 12.54
CA LYS A 25 3.19 -0.19 13.25
C LYS A 25 3.08 -1.58 13.89
N LYS A 26 1.88 -2.06 14.11
CA LYS A 26 1.64 -3.38 14.71
C LYS A 26 1.73 -4.52 13.71
N ILE A 27 1.75 -4.21 12.42
CA ILE A 27 1.80 -5.23 11.35
C ILE A 27 3.22 -5.73 11.20
N LYS A 28 3.39 -7.05 11.14
CA LYS A 28 4.69 -7.73 11.02
C LYS A 28 4.71 -8.63 9.80
N VAL A 29 5.93 -8.92 9.33
CA VAL A 29 6.12 -9.93 8.27
C VAL A 29 5.49 -11.23 8.73
N GLY A 30 4.73 -11.86 7.85
CA GLY A 30 3.98 -13.08 8.14
C GLY A 30 2.53 -12.84 8.53
N ASP A 31 2.17 -11.61 8.89
CA ASP A 31 0.79 -11.28 9.20
C ASP A 31 -0.10 -11.36 7.97
N THR A 32 -1.39 -11.59 8.20
CA THR A 32 -2.40 -11.64 7.15
C THR A 32 -3.22 -10.37 7.16
N ILE A 33 -3.37 -9.75 5.98
CA ILE A 33 -4.24 -8.59 5.78
C ILE A 33 -5.48 -9.04 5.04
N THR A 34 -6.64 -8.62 5.51
CA THR A 34 -7.93 -8.94 4.89
C THR A 34 -8.43 -7.74 4.09
N PHE A 35 -8.79 -7.99 2.83
CA PHE A 35 -9.38 -7.01 1.95
C PHE A 35 -10.82 -7.40 1.69
N ALA A 36 -11.76 -6.46 1.88
CA ALA A 36 -13.18 -6.71 1.67
C ALA A 36 -13.67 -5.94 0.46
N LYS A 37 -14.53 -6.56 -0.34
CA LYS A 37 -15.12 -5.92 -1.50
C LYS A 37 -16.26 -5.01 -1.04
N LEU A 38 -16.12 -3.73 -1.31
CA LEU A 38 -17.14 -2.74 -1.00
C LEU A 38 -18.18 -2.68 -2.12
N PRO A 39 -19.43 -2.30 -1.81
CA PRO A 39 -19.87 -1.74 -0.52
C PRO A 39 -20.37 -2.77 0.50
N ASN A 40 -20.65 -3.99 0.09
CA ASN A 40 -21.35 -4.96 0.96
C ASN A 40 -20.43 -5.87 1.78
N LYS A 41 -19.14 -5.92 1.46
CA LYS A 41 -18.14 -6.76 2.15
C LYS A 41 -18.46 -8.26 2.13
N VAL A 42 -19.26 -8.71 1.16
CA VAL A 42 -19.62 -10.15 1.05
C VAL A 42 -18.42 -10.97 0.60
N GLU A 43 -17.63 -10.43 -0.33
CA GLU A 43 -16.43 -11.10 -0.80
C GLU A 43 -15.22 -10.55 -0.07
N ILE A 44 -14.35 -11.45 0.38
CA ILE A 44 -13.09 -11.07 1.01
C ILE A 44 -11.94 -11.82 0.35
N CYS A 45 -10.77 -11.22 0.39
CA CYS A 45 -9.53 -11.93 0.07
C CYS A 45 -8.49 -11.58 1.13
N THR A 46 -7.53 -12.47 1.30
CA THR A 46 -6.47 -12.26 2.26
C THR A 46 -5.11 -12.26 1.56
N ALA A 47 -4.17 -11.56 2.13
CA ALA A 47 -2.81 -11.51 1.62
C ALA A 47 -1.84 -11.55 2.80
N LYS A 48 -0.73 -12.26 2.61
CA LYS A 48 0.34 -12.29 3.60
C LYS A 48 1.32 -11.18 3.37
N VAL A 49 1.79 -10.58 4.46
CA VAL A 49 2.83 -9.56 4.42
C VAL A 49 4.18 -10.27 4.29
N ALA A 50 4.84 -10.07 3.15
CA ALA A 50 6.14 -10.69 2.86
C ALA A 50 7.31 -9.77 3.20
N LYS A 51 7.11 -8.45 3.11
CA LYS A 51 8.14 -7.44 3.34
C LYS A 51 7.51 -6.16 3.87
N ILE A 52 8.28 -5.39 4.64
CA ILE A 52 7.87 -4.08 5.13
C ILE A 52 8.99 -3.09 4.86
N LEU A 53 8.67 -2.02 4.14
CA LEU A 53 9.59 -0.91 3.88
C LEU A 53 9.00 0.36 4.49
N THR A 54 9.84 1.17 5.12
CA THR A 54 9.40 2.45 5.69
C THR A 54 10.24 3.58 5.15
N ALA A 55 9.69 4.78 5.17
CA ALA A 55 10.37 5.99 4.74
C ALA A 55 9.77 7.20 5.45
N LYS A 56 10.43 8.35 5.31
CA LYS A 56 9.95 9.60 5.90
C LYS A 56 8.73 10.14 5.17
N ASN A 57 8.66 9.91 3.87
CA ASN A 57 7.59 10.38 3.00
C ASN A 57 7.48 9.48 1.79
N PHE A 58 6.44 9.70 0.97
CA PHE A 58 6.22 8.86 -0.20
C PHE A 58 7.24 9.08 -1.31
N SER A 59 7.80 10.29 -1.42
CA SER A 59 8.87 10.56 -2.38
C SER A 59 10.05 9.60 -2.19
N GLU A 60 10.45 9.41 -0.95
CA GLU A 60 11.52 8.49 -0.59
C GLU A 60 11.07 7.03 -0.73
N LEU A 61 9.84 6.73 -0.30
CA LEU A 61 9.33 5.36 -0.32
C LEU A 61 9.30 4.80 -1.74
N PHE A 62 8.82 5.59 -2.71
CA PHE A 62 8.69 5.12 -4.10
C PHE A 62 10.02 4.99 -4.84
N THR A 63 11.14 5.30 -4.21
CA THR A 63 12.46 4.97 -4.75
C THR A 63 12.92 3.57 -4.33
N LYS A 64 12.23 2.95 -3.37
CA LYS A 64 12.64 1.68 -2.77
C LYS A 64 12.07 0.45 -3.46
N PHE A 65 11.06 0.63 -4.30
CA PHE A 65 10.46 -0.45 -5.08
C PHE A 65 9.84 0.13 -6.35
N ASP A 66 9.45 -0.74 -7.27
CA ASP A 66 8.83 -0.35 -8.53
C ASP A 66 7.40 0.14 -8.28
N PRO A 67 7.08 1.44 -8.49
CA PRO A 67 5.74 1.96 -8.24
C PRO A 67 4.63 1.30 -9.07
N THR A 68 4.96 0.71 -10.23
CA THR A 68 3.95 0.00 -11.02
C THR A 68 3.39 -1.20 -10.24
N GLU A 69 4.17 -1.74 -9.31
CA GLU A 69 3.72 -2.84 -8.46
C GLU A 69 2.76 -2.38 -7.36
N ALA A 70 2.60 -1.06 -7.20
CA ALA A 70 1.55 -0.45 -6.38
C ALA A 70 0.48 0.19 -7.26
N THR A 71 0.42 -0.23 -8.53
CA THR A 71 -0.57 0.17 -9.54
C THR A 71 -0.46 1.61 -10.04
N TRP A 72 0.69 2.24 -9.88
CA TRP A 72 0.95 3.54 -10.49
C TRP A 72 1.31 3.38 -11.97
N PRO A 73 0.97 4.37 -12.81
CA PRO A 73 1.33 4.30 -14.23
C PRO A 73 2.83 4.18 -14.45
N ARG A 74 3.21 3.48 -15.49
CA ARG A 74 4.62 3.20 -15.81
C ARG A 74 5.43 4.47 -16.07
N ASP A 75 4.82 5.51 -16.62
CA ASP A 75 5.50 6.75 -16.95
C ASP A 75 5.60 7.74 -15.79
N TYR A 76 5.05 7.38 -14.62
CA TYR A 76 5.16 8.21 -13.43
C TYR A 76 6.54 8.05 -12.78
N SER A 77 7.16 9.19 -12.43
CA SER A 77 8.34 9.19 -11.58
C SER A 77 7.93 8.95 -10.13
N ALA A 78 8.90 8.68 -9.27
CA ALA A 78 8.64 8.58 -7.83
C ALA A 78 7.97 9.85 -7.29
N GLU A 79 8.40 11.02 -7.78
CA GLU A 79 7.81 12.31 -7.41
C GLU A 79 6.34 12.43 -7.84
N ASP A 80 6.03 11.96 -9.05
CA ASP A 80 4.64 11.97 -9.54
C ASP A 80 3.74 11.11 -8.67
N CYS A 81 4.22 9.91 -8.31
CA CYS A 81 3.49 9.01 -7.43
C CYS A 81 3.29 9.64 -6.05
N ALA A 82 4.33 10.26 -5.51
CA ALA A 82 4.26 10.94 -4.21
C ALA A 82 3.21 12.05 -4.21
N LYS A 83 3.16 12.84 -5.29
CA LYS A 83 2.13 13.88 -5.45
C LYS A 83 0.74 13.28 -5.47
N GLY A 84 0.57 12.15 -6.14
CA GLY A 84 -0.70 11.44 -6.16
C GLY A 84 -1.15 11.02 -4.78
N MET A 85 -0.23 10.64 -3.92
CA MET A 85 -0.54 10.23 -2.55
C MET A 85 -0.97 11.41 -1.66
N GLU A 86 -0.60 12.64 -2.00
CA GLU A 86 -0.99 13.83 -1.21
C GLU A 86 -2.51 14.03 -1.19
N LYS A 87 -3.24 13.46 -2.15
CA LYS A 87 -4.71 13.49 -2.16
C LYS A 87 -5.30 12.72 -0.99
N TYR A 88 -4.57 11.73 -0.48
CA TYR A 88 -5.04 10.85 0.59
C TYR A 88 -4.38 11.19 1.92
N TYR A 89 -3.11 11.59 1.89
CA TYR A 89 -2.31 11.83 3.09
C TYR A 89 -1.53 13.12 2.93
N SER A 90 -1.82 14.13 3.76
CA SER A 90 -1.12 15.41 3.71
C SER A 90 0.36 15.25 4.02
N LEU A 91 1.17 16.19 3.55
CA LEU A 91 2.61 16.20 3.87
C LEU A 91 2.84 16.27 5.38
N GLU A 92 1.98 17.01 6.09
CA GLU A 92 2.04 17.11 7.55
C GLU A 92 1.87 15.75 8.22
N LYS A 93 0.90 14.96 7.78
CA LYS A 93 0.69 13.62 8.32
C LYS A 93 1.83 12.67 7.97
N GLN A 94 2.37 12.78 6.76
CA GLN A 94 3.53 11.99 6.36
C GLN A 94 4.72 12.30 7.27
N GLU A 95 4.98 13.57 7.53
CA GLU A 95 6.06 13.99 8.41
C GLU A 95 5.86 13.47 9.83
N LYS A 96 4.62 13.51 10.32
CA LYS A 96 4.29 13.10 11.68
C LYS A 96 4.45 11.59 11.90
N PHE A 97 3.98 10.78 10.95
CA PHE A 97 3.91 9.32 11.13
C PHE A 97 4.94 8.54 10.32
N GLY A 98 5.49 9.15 9.27
CA GLY A 98 6.22 8.40 8.26
C GLY A 98 5.26 7.61 7.39
N VAL A 99 5.80 6.84 6.47
CA VAL A 99 5.02 6.04 5.51
C VAL A 99 5.56 4.62 5.45
N VAL A 100 4.72 3.70 4.98
CA VAL A 100 5.07 2.28 4.93
C VAL A 100 4.54 1.65 3.65
N ALA A 101 5.28 0.68 3.14
CA ALA A 101 4.84 -0.19 2.05
C ALA A 101 4.94 -1.63 2.54
N PHE A 102 3.85 -2.37 2.38
CA PHE A 102 3.79 -3.80 2.68
C PHE A 102 3.81 -4.57 1.36
N ALA A 103 4.80 -5.44 1.17
CA ALA A 103 4.77 -6.39 0.07
C ALA A 103 3.76 -7.47 0.44
N ILE A 104 2.77 -7.69 -0.42
CA ILE A 104 1.66 -8.59 -0.13
C ILE A 104 1.58 -9.72 -1.15
N VAL A 105 1.26 -10.92 -0.65
CA VAL A 105 1.08 -12.12 -1.48
C VAL A 105 -0.32 -12.65 -1.24
N PRO A 106 -1.20 -12.66 -2.26
CA PRO A 106 -2.55 -13.16 -2.09
C PRO A 106 -2.56 -14.60 -1.60
N GLN A 107 -3.51 -14.91 -0.72
CA GLN A 107 -3.74 -16.27 -0.24
C GLN A 107 -4.96 -16.84 -0.97
N THR A 108 -4.83 -18.04 -1.47
CA THR A 108 -5.92 -18.73 -2.16
C THR A 108 -6.70 -19.63 -1.21
#